data_5b04848e1e012de5b4542dbf7996af2c
#
_entry.id   5b04848e1e012de5b4542dbf7996af2c
#
_cell.length_a   1.000
_cell.length_b   1.000
_cell.length_c   1.000
_cell.angle_alpha   90.00
_cell.angle_beta   90.00
_cell.angle_gamma   90.00
#
_symmetry.space_group_name_H-M   'P 1'
#
loop_
_entity.id
_entity.type
_entity.pdbx_description
1 polymer ?
#
loop_
_entity_poly.entity_id
_entity_poly.type
_entity_poly.pdbx_seq_one_letter_code
_entity_poly.pdbx_strand_id
1 'polypeptide(L)'
;LKKSGSVGRFDFTLVSSTPAPPALDDNRFVVQVTDAEGNAVDGELSVALDMPEHGHPSPKQPEIRFDEESQTFALEPMRLFMVGLWRITFQFERAVDGTTLADSATFEFCID
;
A
#
# COMPACT_ATOMS: atom_id res chain seq x y z
N LEU A 1 10.52 1.36 -4.11
CA LEU A 1 10.50 1.56 -2.65
C LEU A 1 10.08 0.28 -1.95
N LYS A 2 10.81 -0.10 -0.95
CA LYS A 2 10.53 -1.31 -0.19
C LYS A 2 10.64 -1.01 1.30
N LYS A 3 9.67 -1.51 2.07
CA LYS A 3 9.70 -1.44 3.53
C LYS A 3 9.34 -2.77 4.15
N SER A 4 10.06 -3.13 5.21
CA SER A 4 9.64 -4.22 6.07
C SER A 4 8.42 -3.78 6.88
N GLY A 5 7.49 -4.69 7.10
CA GLY A 5 6.37 -4.44 7.97
C GLY A 5 6.82 -4.19 9.41
N SER A 6 5.98 -3.54 10.18
CA SER A 6 6.30 -3.12 11.55
C SER A 6 6.58 -4.29 12.50
N VAL A 7 6.04 -5.47 12.21
CA VAL A 7 6.32 -6.68 13.01
C VAL A 7 7.26 -7.65 12.28
N GLY A 8 7.76 -7.29 11.10
CA GLY A 8 8.78 -8.05 10.39
C GLY A 8 8.32 -9.36 9.76
N ARG A 9 7.02 -9.53 9.52
CA ARG A 9 6.47 -10.74 8.88
C ARG A 9 6.44 -10.67 7.38
N PHE A 10 6.15 -9.48 6.83
CA PHE A 10 6.04 -9.25 5.40
C PHE A 10 6.84 -8.02 5.01
N ASP A 11 7.30 -8.02 3.77
CA ASP A 11 7.87 -6.83 3.16
C ASP A 11 6.88 -6.27 2.14
N PHE A 12 6.81 -4.95 2.06
CA PHE A 12 5.92 -4.23 1.16
C PHE A 12 6.77 -3.46 0.16
N THR A 13 6.59 -3.76 -1.12
CA THR A 13 7.33 -3.09 -2.19
C THR A 13 6.36 -2.29 -3.05
N LEU A 14 6.58 -0.99 -3.12
CA LEU A 14 5.90 -0.17 -4.12
C LEU A 14 6.64 -0.39 -5.44
N VAL A 15 6.05 -1.23 -6.29
CA VAL A 15 6.65 -1.63 -7.56
C VAL A 15 6.61 -0.48 -8.55
N SER A 16 5.48 0.22 -8.61
CA SER A 16 5.31 1.37 -9.50
C SER A 16 4.19 2.27 -9.02
N SER A 17 4.25 3.51 -9.47
CA SER A 17 3.13 4.44 -9.39
C SER A 17 2.94 5.10 -10.73
N THR A 18 1.69 5.45 -11.05
CA THR A 18 1.37 6.21 -12.26
C THR A 18 0.50 7.38 -11.82
N PRO A 19 0.97 8.62 -11.91
CA PRO A 19 2.31 9.02 -12.35
C PRO A 19 3.43 8.63 -11.37
N ALA A 20 4.66 8.70 -11.84
CA ALA A 20 5.83 8.44 -11.02
C ALA A 20 6.76 9.65 -11.06
N PRO A 21 7.04 10.32 -9.92
CA PRO A 21 6.54 10.01 -8.58
C PRO A 21 5.03 10.28 -8.45
N PRO A 22 4.41 9.83 -7.34
CA PRO A 22 2.99 10.13 -7.10
C PRO A 22 2.71 11.63 -7.15
N ALA A 23 1.57 11.98 -7.72
CA ALA A 23 1.20 13.37 -7.97
C ALA A 23 -0.21 13.68 -7.44
N LEU A 24 -0.60 14.95 -7.54
CA LEU A 24 -1.92 15.41 -7.12
C LEU A 24 -3.03 14.67 -7.86
N ASP A 25 -4.12 14.40 -7.17
CA ASP A 25 -5.34 13.73 -7.63
C ASP A 25 -5.16 12.21 -7.77
N ASP A 26 -5.61 11.61 -8.86
CA ASP A 26 -5.70 10.17 -8.97
C ASP A 26 -4.38 9.53 -9.40
N ASN A 27 -3.96 8.54 -8.63
CA ASN A 27 -2.77 7.74 -8.89
C ASN A 27 -3.16 6.26 -8.96
N ARG A 28 -2.32 5.48 -9.62
CA ARG A 28 -2.39 4.02 -9.58
C ARG A 28 -1.11 3.51 -8.93
N PHE A 29 -1.26 2.73 -7.87
CA PHE A 29 -0.11 2.09 -7.21
C PHE A 29 -0.13 0.61 -7.51
N VAL A 30 1.06 0.05 -7.69
CA VAL A 30 1.27 -1.40 -7.78
C VAL A 30 2.18 -1.80 -6.63
N VAL A 31 1.68 -2.68 -5.78
CA VAL A 31 2.36 -3.10 -4.54
C VAL A 31 2.53 -4.61 -4.55
N GLN A 32 3.71 -5.07 -4.17
CA GLN A 32 3.97 -6.48 -3.96
C GLN A 32 4.23 -6.74 -2.48
N VAL A 33 3.59 -7.75 -1.93
CA VAL A 33 3.84 -8.21 -0.57
C VAL A 33 4.60 -9.52 -0.65
N THR A 34 5.71 -9.60 0.07
CA THR A 34 6.54 -10.81 0.13
C THR A 34 6.64 -11.31 1.55
N ASP A 35 6.75 -12.63 1.70
CA ASP A 35 6.92 -13.27 3.01
C ASP A 35 8.39 -13.25 3.45
N ALA A 36 8.69 -13.87 4.59
CA ALA A 36 10.03 -13.88 5.15
C ALA A 36 11.05 -14.62 4.27
N GLU A 37 10.59 -15.50 3.39
CA GLU A 37 11.45 -16.22 2.44
C GLU A 37 11.60 -15.47 1.11
N GLY A 38 10.97 -14.31 0.97
CA GLY A 38 11.04 -13.51 -0.25
C GLY A 38 10.05 -13.90 -1.33
N ASN A 39 9.07 -14.75 -1.02
CA ASN A 39 8.05 -15.16 -1.97
C ASN A 39 6.89 -14.18 -1.97
N ALA A 40 6.43 -13.79 -3.16
CA ALA A 40 5.25 -12.96 -3.29
C ALA A 40 4.01 -13.75 -2.86
N VAL A 41 3.12 -13.11 -2.11
CA VAL A 41 1.95 -13.76 -1.53
C VAL A 41 0.68 -12.95 -1.78
N ASP A 42 -0.43 -13.68 -1.89
CA ASP A 42 -1.77 -13.13 -1.91
C ASP A 42 -2.32 -13.08 -0.48
N GLY A 43 -3.32 -12.27 -0.28
CA GLY A 43 -4.00 -12.11 1.00
C GLY A 43 -4.94 -10.92 0.94
N GLU A 44 -5.31 -10.39 2.11
CA GLU A 44 -6.16 -9.22 2.19
C GLU A 44 -5.30 -7.98 2.44
N LEU A 45 -5.25 -7.10 1.44
CA LEU A 45 -4.56 -5.82 1.52
C LEU A 45 -5.57 -4.71 1.69
N SER A 46 -5.30 -3.81 2.63
CA SER A 46 -6.05 -2.57 2.79
C SER A 46 -5.08 -1.40 2.88
N VAL A 47 -5.60 -0.19 2.69
CA VAL A 47 -4.77 1.01 2.69
C VAL A 47 -5.49 2.15 3.38
N ALA A 48 -4.74 2.94 4.14
CA ALA A 48 -5.21 4.18 4.72
C ALA A 48 -4.39 5.33 4.13
N LEU A 49 -5.09 6.33 3.60
CA LEU A 49 -4.50 7.54 3.04
C LEU A 49 -4.74 8.65 4.04
N ASP A 50 -3.69 9.23 4.59
CA ASP A 50 -3.78 10.20 5.65
C ASP A 50 -2.86 11.39 5.41
N MET A 51 -3.36 12.58 5.74
CA MET A 51 -2.58 13.81 5.79
C MET A 51 -2.49 14.27 7.24
N PRO A 52 -1.42 13.92 7.95
CA PRO A 52 -1.34 14.23 9.39
C PRO A 52 -1.44 15.73 9.71
N GLU A 53 -1.00 16.56 8.79
CA GLU A 53 -1.06 18.02 8.99
C GLU A 53 -2.47 18.60 8.85
N HIS A 54 -3.36 17.90 8.18
CA HIS A 54 -4.73 18.37 7.93
C HIS A 54 -5.76 17.68 8.82
N GLY A 55 -5.41 16.56 9.44
CA GLY A 55 -6.23 15.88 10.42
C GLY A 55 -7.54 15.29 9.89
N HIS A 56 -7.65 15.05 8.59
CA HIS A 56 -8.83 14.40 8.04
C HIS A 56 -8.45 13.27 7.09
N PRO A 57 -9.28 12.22 7.02
CA PRO A 57 -9.00 11.07 6.18
C PRO A 57 -9.29 11.36 4.70
N SER A 58 -8.77 10.49 3.86
CA SER A 58 -9.10 10.52 2.43
C SER A 58 -10.60 10.25 2.25
N PRO A 59 -11.27 10.99 1.36
CA PRO A 59 -12.70 10.81 1.13
C PRO A 59 -13.04 9.52 0.40
N LYS A 60 -12.08 8.87 -0.26
CA LYS A 60 -12.36 7.71 -1.08
C LYS A 60 -11.26 6.66 -0.98
N GLN A 61 -11.69 5.41 -0.76
CA GLN A 61 -10.79 4.27 -0.77
C GLN A 61 -10.58 3.77 -2.19
N PRO A 62 -9.39 3.34 -2.56
CA PRO A 62 -9.15 2.75 -3.87
C PRO A 62 -9.76 1.36 -3.98
N GLU A 63 -10.00 0.93 -5.21
CA GLU A 63 -10.23 -0.48 -5.48
C GLU A 63 -8.89 -1.19 -5.47
N ILE A 64 -8.86 -2.37 -4.87
CA ILE A 64 -7.64 -3.16 -4.73
C ILE A 64 -7.87 -4.51 -5.42
N ARG A 65 -7.01 -4.82 -6.38
CA ARG A 65 -7.09 -6.07 -7.15
C ARG A 65 -5.77 -6.78 -7.15
N PHE A 66 -5.82 -8.08 -6.90
CA PHE A 66 -4.63 -8.93 -7.00
C PHE A 66 -4.52 -9.50 -8.40
N ASP A 67 -3.33 -9.37 -9.01
CA ASP A 67 -3.02 -9.96 -10.30
C ASP A 67 -2.18 -11.22 -10.06
N GLU A 68 -2.75 -12.38 -10.37
CA GLU A 68 -2.07 -13.66 -10.16
C GLU A 68 -0.86 -13.85 -11.06
N GLU A 69 -0.85 -13.23 -12.23
CA GLU A 69 0.26 -13.36 -13.15
C GLU A 69 1.50 -12.64 -12.64
N SER A 70 1.34 -11.40 -12.19
CA SER A 70 2.45 -10.61 -11.66
C SER A 70 2.68 -10.81 -10.17
N GLN A 71 1.73 -11.40 -9.46
CA GLN A 71 1.73 -11.55 -8.01
C GLN A 71 1.81 -10.19 -7.30
N THR A 72 1.04 -9.23 -7.79
CA THR A 72 1.00 -7.86 -7.25
C THR A 72 -0.43 -7.40 -7.04
N PHE A 73 -0.57 -6.38 -6.19
CA PHE A 73 -1.83 -5.68 -5.97
C PHE A 73 -1.83 -4.38 -6.74
N ALA A 74 -2.90 -4.09 -7.46
CA ALA A 74 -3.13 -2.79 -8.07
C ALA A 74 -4.16 -2.03 -7.26
N LEU A 75 -3.84 -0.78 -6.92
CA LEU A 75 -4.69 0.08 -6.11
C LEU A 75 -4.98 1.35 -6.90
N GLU A 76 -6.25 1.57 -7.23
CA GLU A 76 -6.66 2.78 -7.95
C GLU A 76 -8.15 3.07 -7.75
N PRO A 77 -8.56 4.36 -7.67
CA PRO A 77 -7.65 5.51 -7.65
C PRO A 77 -7.06 5.73 -6.25
N MET A 78 -5.77 5.98 -6.19
CA MET A 78 -5.11 6.49 -4.99
C MET A 78 -5.23 8.00 -5.05
N ARG A 79 -6.22 8.54 -4.38
CA ARG A 79 -6.60 9.95 -4.54
C ARG A 79 -5.87 10.84 -3.55
N LEU A 80 -4.82 11.49 -4.02
CA LEU A 80 -4.02 12.44 -3.26
C LEU A 80 -4.49 13.84 -3.63
N PHE A 81 -5.59 14.28 -3.03
CA PHE A 81 -6.37 15.43 -3.50
C PHE A 81 -5.87 16.79 -3.03
N MET A 82 -4.86 16.83 -2.17
CA MET A 82 -4.27 18.07 -1.68
C MET A 82 -2.76 17.99 -1.72
N VAL A 83 -2.11 19.14 -1.91
CA VAL A 83 -0.66 19.24 -1.78
C VAL A 83 -0.26 19.09 -0.32
N GLY A 84 0.92 18.54 -0.07
CA GLY A 84 1.46 18.36 1.27
C GLY A 84 1.96 16.94 1.51
N LEU A 85 2.21 16.63 2.78
CA LEU A 85 2.70 15.33 3.19
C LEU A 85 1.55 14.34 3.34
N TRP A 86 1.67 13.22 2.66
CA TRP A 86 0.75 12.09 2.78
C TRP A 86 1.43 10.90 3.42
N ARG A 87 0.73 10.28 4.36
CA ARG A 87 1.09 8.98 4.93
C ARG A 87 0.17 7.93 4.36
N ILE A 88 0.77 6.95 3.72
CA ILE A 88 0.04 5.86 3.08
C ILE A 88 0.42 4.58 3.81
N THR A 89 -0.53 4.03 4.56
CA THR A 89 -0.31 2.83 5.37
C THR A 89 -0.99 1.65 4.73
N PHE A 90 -0.20 0.65 4.36
CA PHE A 90 -0.70 -0.63 3.87
C PHE A 90 -0.81 -1.60 5.03
N GLN A 91 -1.93 -2.30 5.11
CA GLN A 91 -2.15 -3.37 6.08
C GLN A 91 -2.43 -4.64 5.32
N PHE A 92 -1.84 -5.73 5.76
CA PHE A 92 -1.93 -7.00 5.06
C PHE A 92 -2.18 -8.13 6.03
N GLU A 93 -3.12 -9.02 5.68
CA GLU A 93 -3.44 -10.20 6.46
C GLU A 93 -3.45 -11.42 5.54
N ARG A 94 -2.93 -12.52 6.06
CA ARG A 94 -2.90 -13.79 5.35
C ARG A 94 -3.08 -14.94 6.32
N ALA A 95 -3.98 -15.86 6.00
CA ALA A 95 -4.15 -17.08 6.77
C ALA A 95 -3.12 -18.12 6.33
N VAL A 96 -2.38 -18.66 7.28
CA VAL A 96 -1.39 -19.71 7.07
C VAL A 96 -1.61 -20.78 8.13
N ASP A 97 -1.98 -22.00 7.72
CA ASP A 97 -2.21 -23.13 8.60
C ASP A 97 -3.17 -22.80 9.76
N GLY A 98 -4.26 -22.11 9.45
CA GLY A 98 -5.27 -21.75 10.43
C GLY A 98 -4.91 -20.54 11.31
N THR A 99 -3.75 -19.94 11.11
CA THR A 99 -3.31 -18.75 11.84
C THR A 99 -3.32 -17.55 10.90
N THR A 100 -3.88 -16.44 11.35
CA THR A 100 -3.83 -15.19 10.60
C THR A 100 -2.57 -14.44 10.96
N LEU A 101 -1.75 -14.20 9.96
CA LEU A 101 -0.55 -13.35 10.08
C LEU A 101 -0.89 -11.97 9.54
N ALA A 102 -0.50 -10.93 10.27
CA ALA A 102 -0.77 -9.55 9.90
C ALA A 102 0.49 -8.71 10.02
N ASP A 103 0.59 -7.69 9.18
CA ASP A 103 1.67 -6.73 9.22
C ASP A 103 1.23 -5.44 8.54
N SER A 104 1.99 -4.37 8.74
CA SER A 104 1.70 -3.08 8.10
C SER A 104 2.98 -2.31 7.82
N ALA A 105 2.92 -1.43 6.82
CA ALA A 105 4.02 -0.53 6.50
C ALA A 105 3.47 0.82 6.06
N THR A 106 4.17 1.89 6.42
CA THR A 106 3.77 3.25 6.09
C THR A 106 4.82 3.88 5.18
N PHE A 107 4.35 4.41 4.06
CA PHE A 107 5.16 5.19 3.13
C PHE A 107 4.73 6.65 3.21
N GLU A 108 5.67 7.56 3.09
CA GLU A 108 5.40 8.99 3.10
C GLU A 108 5.78 9.61 1.77
N PHE A 109 4.88 10.45 1.25
CA PHE A 109 5.11 11.17 -0.01
C PHE A 109 4.74 12.64 0.17
N CYS A 110 5.59 13.52 -0.35
CA CYS A 110 5.27 14.94 -0.45
C CYS A 110 4.68 15.20 -1.83
N ILE A 111 3.47 15.70 -1.86
CA ILE A 111 2.75 16.00 -3.11
C ILE A 111 2.80 17.51 -3.34
N ASP A 112 3.33 17.89 -4.47
CA ASP A 112 3.50 19.30 -4.87
C ASP A 112 2.32 19.80 -5.71
#